data_75b2945ca12ad1613a4f7855c816f09f
#
_entry.id   75b2945ca12ad1613a4f7855c816f09f
#
_cell.length_a   1.000
_cell.length_b   1.000
_cell.length_c   1.000
_cell.angle_alpha   90.00
_cell.angle_beta   90.00
_cell.angle_gamma   90.00
#
_symmetry.space_group_name_H-M   'P 1'
#
loop_
_entity.id
_entity.type
_entity.pdbx_description
1 polymer ?
#
loop_
_entity_poly.entity_id
_entity_poly.type
_entity_poly.pdbx_seq_one_letter_code
_entity_poly.pdbx_strand_id
1 'polypeptide(L)'
;MKKLLLLLLVSFIAKPDYTGVGLSIGTQGDADIVGLSYGAVNSKFGVDVVLGRAEVGSISGDVYGVGLAYAFTDFNTGSFYVDVDYTRVDVLGVSVSDTNLGLGYAKASGDGLDYNVGISDADAGTVLSAGHTNWLGNIGIGAGIAADDNDTAYSLNLIYKF
;
A
#
# COMPACT_ATOMS: atom_id res chain seq x y z
N MET A 1 8.42 21.07 6.58
CA MET A 1 7.57 20.23 7.45
C MET A 1 7.28 18.85 6.85
N LYS A 2 6.90 18.70 5.55
CA LYS A 2 6.58 17.38 4.93
C LYS A 2 7.75 16.35 4.97
N LYS A 3 9.00 16.79 4.77
CA LYS A 3 10.19 15.92 4.85
C LYS A 3 10.48 15.42 6.27
N LEU A 4 10.10 16.19 7.30
CA LEU A 4 10.27 15.82 8.70
C LEU A 4 9.24 14.75 9.12
N LEU A 5 8.03 14.81 8.59
CA LEU A 5 6.99 13.81 8.83
C LEU A 5 7.38 12.45 8.27
N LEU A 6 7.91 12.41 7.04
CA LEU A 6 8.40 11.19 6.41
C LEU A 6 9.55 10.55 7.20
N LEU A 7 10.50 11.36 7.68
CA LEU A 7 11.62 10.91 8.54
C LEU A 7 11.13 10.40 9.90
N LEU A 8 10.10 11.04 10.48
CA LEU A 8 9.47 10.58 11.71
C LEU A 8 8.75 9.22 11.50
N LEU A 9 8.02 9.04 10.42
CA LEU A 9 7.32 7.80 10.09
C LEU A 9 8.30 6.62 9.94
N VAL A 10 9.41 6.82 9.24
CA VAL A 10 10.47 5.79 9.10
C VAL A 10 11.18 5.50 10.43
N SER A 11 11.26 6.48 11.34
CA SER A 11 11.91 6.29 12.65
C SER A 11 11.04 5.58 13.69
N PHE A 12 9.72 5.47 13.49
CA PHE A 12 8.83 4.73 14.38
C PHE A 12 9.01 3.21 14.30
N ILE A 13 9.54 2.69 13.17
CA ILE A 13 9.88 1.28 13.04
C ILE A 13 11.36 1.10 13.34
N ALA A 14 11.70 1.13 14.63
CA ALA A 14 13.11 1.10 15.09
C ALA A 14 13.84 -0.21 14.74
N LYS A 15 13.13 -1.29 14.45
CA LYS A 15 13.68 -2.58 13.95
C LYS A 15 12.58 -3.26 13.13
N PRO A 16 12.51 -3.07 11.82
CA PRO A 16 11.59 -3.82 10.97
C PRO A 16 12.02 -5.28 10.91
N ASP A 17 11.07 -6.19 11.01
CA ASP A 17 11.27 -7.62 10.74
C ASP A 17 11.39 -7.85 9.22
N TYR A 18 10.81 -6.93 8.45
CA TYR A 18 10.79 -6.92 7.01
C TYR A 18 10.95 -5.49 6.47
N THR A 19 11.78 -5.35 5.46
CA THR A 19 11.94 -4.11 4.68
C THR A 19 12.12 -4.47 3.22
N GLY A 20 11.40 -3.80 2.34
CA GLY A 20 11.46 -4.09 0.91
C GLY A 20 11.15 -2.90 0.03
N VAL A 21 11.58 -3.00 -1.21
CA VAL A 21 11.16 -2.12 -2.30
C VAL A 21 10.34 -2.92 -3.31
N GLY A 22 9.32 -2.31 -3.88
CA GLY A 22 8.43 -2.96 -4.84
C GLY A 22 8.25 -2.13 -6.10
N LEU A 23 8.03 -2.83 -7.20
CA LEU A 23 7.48 -2.29 -8.44
C LEU A 23 6.06 -2.82 -8.55
N SER A 24 5.10 -1.94 -8.77
CA SER A 24 3.70 -2.30 -9.00
C SER A 24 3.24 -1.81 -10.37
N ILE A 25 2.42 -2.63 -11.01
CA ILE A 25 1.63 -2.23 -12.16
C ILE A 25 0.18 -2.59 -11.87
N GLY A 26 -0.75 -1.78 -12.31
CA GLY A 26 -2.17 -2.02 -12.04
C GLY A 26 -3.08 -1.18 -12.93
N THR A 27 -4.37 -1.44 -12.77
CA THR A 27 -5.43 -0.66 -13.42
C THR A 27 -6.49 -0.30 -12.40
N GLN A 28 -7.12 0.85 -12.59
CA GLN A 28 -8.32 1.26 -11.87
C GLN A 28 -9.24 1.98 -12.85
N GLY A 29 -10.39 1.37 -13.16
CA GLY A 29 -11.24 1.81 -14.25
C GLY A 29 -10.48 1.89 -15.57
N ASP A 30 -10.47 3.07 -16.19
CA ASP A 30 -9.75 3.35 -17.43
C ASP A 30 -8.28 3.80 -17.20
N ALA A 31 -7.82 3.85 -15.96
CA ALA A 31 -6.47 4.28 -15.63
C ALA A 31 -5.49 3.09 -15.56
N ASP A 32 -4.36 3.23 -16.22
CA ASP A 32 -3.17 2.38 -16.00
C ASP A 32 -2.27 3.03 -14.97
N ILE A 33 -1.77 2.24 -14.01
CA ILE A 33 -0.96 2.73 -12.90
C ILE A 33 0.35 1.96 -12.87
N VAL A 34 1.45 2.69 -12.73
CA VAL A 34 2.77 2.11 -12.42
C VAL A 34 3.33 2.81 -11.19
N GLY A 35 3.90 2.04 -10.27
CA GLY A 35 4.41 2.60 -9.01
C GLY A 35 5.65 1.89 -8.49
N LEU A 36 6.43 2.65 -7.74
CA LEU A 36 7.50 2.17 -6.88
C LEU A 36 7.04 2.30 -5.43
N SER A 37 7.24 1.26 -4.64
CA SER A 37 6.91 1.27 -3.22
C SER A 37 8.13 0.97 -2.36
N TYR A 38 8.12 1.49 -1.15
CA TYR A 38 8.99 1.11 -0.06
C TYR A 38 8.10 0.77 1.12
N GLY A 39 8.31 -0.41 1.70
CA GLY A 39 7.55 -0.86 2.86
C GLY A 39 8.46 -1.41 3.95
N ALA A 40 8.04 -1.23 5.19
CA ALA A 40 8.67 -1.82 6.36
C ALA A 40 7.59 -2.29 7.33
N VAL A 41 7.76 -3.49 7.86
CA VAL A 41 6.82 -4.11 8.79
C VAL A 41 7.59 -4.71 9.96
N ASN A 42 7.10 -4.50 11.17
CA ASN A 42 7.47 -5.29 12.34
C ASN A 42 6.23 -6.02 12.87
N SER A 43 6.36 -6.70 14.01
CA SER A 43 5.26 -7.46 14.61
C SER A 43 3.98 -6.64 14.85
N LYS A 44 4.08 -5.32 15.00
CA LYS A 44 2.97 -4.43 15.40
C LYS A 44 2.65 -3.33 14.40
N PHE A 45 3.63 -2.87 13.65
CA PHE A 45 3.49 -1.70 12.78
C PHE A 45 3.90 -2.03 11.35
N GLY A 46 3.13 -1.51 10.42
CA GLY A 46 3.49 -1.42 9.02
C GLY A 46 3.55 0.03 8.58
N VAL A 47 4.48 0.32 7.69
CA VAL A 47 4.53 1.59 6.95
C VAL A 47 4.84 1.29 5.50
N ASP A 48 4.22 2.02 4.61
CA ASP A 48 4.55 2.02 3.20
C ASP A 48 4.55 3.43 2.63
N VAL A 49 5.31 3.59 1.56
CA VAL A 49 5.36 4.80 0.74
C VAL A 49 5.28 4.36 -0.71
N VAL A 50 4.42 5.00 -1.48
CA VAL A 50 4.25 4.74 -2.91
C VAL A 50 4.52 6.01 -3.70
N LEU A 51 5.28 5.86 -4.79
CA LEU A 51 5.50 6.89 -5.79
C LEU A 51 5.14 6.28 -7.13
N GLY A 52 4.23 6.89 -7.87
CA GLY A 52 3.73 6.28 -9.08
C GLY A 52 3.27 7.29 -10.11
N ARG A 53 2.77 6.75 -11.21
CA ARG A 53 2.15 7.48 -12.29
C ARG A 53 0.88 6.76 -12.72
N ALA A 54 -0.18 7.51 -12.91
CA ALA A 54 -1.44 7.05 -13.48
C ALA A 54 -1.64 7.67 -14.87
N GLU A 55 -2.14 6.91 -15.82
CA GLU A 55 -2.41 7.36 -17.20
C GLU A 55 -3.83 6.96 -17.61
N VAL A 56 -4.58 7.92 -18.16
CA VAL A 56 -5.90 7.71 -18.78
C VAL A 56 -5.86 8.29 -20.17
N GLY A 57 -5.78 7.44 -21.20
CA GLY A 57 -5.59 7.88 -22.58
C GLY A 57 -4.29 8.67 -22.76
N SER A 58 -4.38 9.96 -23.05
CA SER A 58 -3.21 10.87 -23.23
C SER A 58 -2.92 11.73 -21.97
N ILE A 59 -3.69 11.60 -20.92
CA ILE A 59 -3.55 12.36 -19.68
C ILE A 59 -2.79 11.52 -18.68
N SER A 60 -1.75 12.07 -18.08
CA SER A 60 -0.98 11.42 -17.03
C SER A 60 -0.88 12.27 -15.77
N GLY A 61 -0.78 11.63 -14.62
CA GLY A 61 -0.60 12.27 -13.34
C GLY A 61 0.37 11.52 -12.43
N ASP A 62 1.02 12.25 -11.53
CA ASP A 62 1.89 11.65 -10.52
C ASP A 62 1.06 11.23 -9.31
N VAL A 63 1.37 10.06 -8.76
CA VAL A 63 0.70 9.47 -7.60
C VAL A 63 1.68 9.37 -6.45
N TYR A 64 1.24 9.81 -5.27
CA TYR A 64 1.99 9.74 -4.01
C TYR A 64 1.12 9.10 -2.94
N GLY A 65 1.63 8.09 -2.27
CA GLY A 65 0.92 7.43 -1.18
C GLY A 65 1.80 7.23 0.04
N VAL A 66 1.17 7.28 1.22
CA VAL A 66 1.79 6.91 2.51
C VAL A 66 0.75 6.17 3.33
N GLY A 67 1.08 4.95 3.75
CA GLY A 67 0.26 4.12 4.60
C GLY A 67 0.89 3.83 5.95
N LEU A 68 0.06 3.70 6.96
CA LEU A 68 0.41 3.28 8.31
C LEU A 68 -0.59 2.25 8.80
N ALA A 69 -0.11 1.13 9.32
CA ALA A 69 -0.95 0.09 9.90
C ALA A 69 -0.49 -0.26 11.32
N TYR A 70 -1.45 -0.57 12.20
CA TYR A 70 -1.21 -1.07 13.55
C TYR A 70 -1.94 -2.39 13.76
N ALA A 71 -1.19 -3.43 14.11
CA ALA A 71 -1.70 -4.76 14.41
C ALA A 71 -2.11 -4.91 15.89
N PHE A 72 -3.28 -5.46 16.12
CA PHE A 72 -3.75 -5.73 17.49
C PHE A 72 -2.98 -6.86 18.18
N THR A 73 -2.51 -7.83 17.40
CA THR A 73 -1.65 -8.93 17.88
C THR A 73 -0.27 -8.86 17.22
N ASP A 74 0.07 -9.81 16.40
CA ASP A 74 1.38 -9.90 15.72
C ASP A 74 1.14 -10.26 14.26
N PHE A 75 1.64 -9.45 13.33
CA PHE A 75 1.53 -9.72 11.90
C PHE A 75 2.12 -11.07 11.49
N ASN A 76 3.19 -11.53 12.16
CA ASN A 76 3.83 -12.81 11.85
C ASN A 76 2.93 -14.02 12.14
N THR A 77 2.01 -13.90 13.07
CA THR A 77 1.03 -14.95 13.38
C THR A 77 -0.33 -14.74 12.72
N GLY A 78 -0.51 -13.60 12.11
CA GLY A 78 -1.77 -13.10 11.59
C GLY A 78 -2.50 -12.24 12.60
N SER A 79 -2.92 -11.05 12.17
CA SER A 79 -3.55 -10.05 13.04
C SER A 79 -4.62 -9.27 12.32
N PHE A 80 -5.66 -8.92 13.04
CA PHE A 80 -6.47 -7.77 12.68
C PHE A 80 -5.64 -6.50 12.86
N TYR A 81 -5.82 -5.54 11.98
CA TYR A 81 -5.14 -4.25 12.01
C TYR A 81 -6.11 -3.11 11.73
N VAL A 82 -5.70 -1.92 12.14
CA VAL A 82 -6.25 -0.64 11.66
C VAL A 82 -5.17 0.05 10.84
N ASP A 83 -5.58 0.74 9.80
CA ASP A 83 -4.66 1.51 8.95
C ASP A 83 -5.21 2.90 8.65
N VAL A 84 -4.30 3.77 8.28
CA VAL A 84 -4.58 5.07 7.69
C VAL A 84 -3.68 5.25 6.48
N ASP A 85 -4.30 5.54 5.35
CA ASP A 85 -3.61 5.79 4.10
C ASP A 85 -3.91 7.20 3.60
N TYR A 86 -2.87 7.89 3.17
CA TYR A 86 -2.97 9.15 2.47
C TYR A 86 -2.50 8.98 1.04
N THR A 87 -3.35 9.31 0.10
CA THR A 87 -3.02 9.31 -1.33
C THR A 87 -3.21 10.70 -1.92
N ARG A 88 -2.33 11.08 -2.82
CA ARG A 88 -2.39 12.31 -3.60
C ARG A 88 -2.08 12.01 -5.05
N VAL A 89 -2.90 12.56 -5.93
CA VAL A 89 -2.72 12.50 -7.38
C VAL A 89 -2.62 13.92 -7.92
N ASP A 90 -1.54 14.20 -8.65
CA ASP A 90 -1.28 15.50 -9.30
C ASP A 90 -1.42 15.34 -10.81
N VAL A 91 -2.45 15.96 -11.41
CA VAL A 91 -2.75 15.91 -12.86
C VAL A 91 -2.90 17.33 -13.40
N LEU A 92 -2.14 17.68 -14.42
CA LEU A 92 -2.24 18.99 -15.13
C LEU A 92 -2.25 20.21 -14.19
N GLY A 93 -1.52 20.14 -13.07
CA GLY A 93 -1.45 21.21 -12.08
C GLY A 93 -2.62 21.25 -11.10
N VAL A 94 -3.53 20.29 -11.16
CA VAL A 94 -4.58 20.08 -10.17
C VAL A 94 -4.17 18.92 -9.27
N SER A 95 -4.30 19.09 -7.95
CA SER A 95 -4.02 18.06 -6.97
C SER A 95 -5.31 17.61 -6.31
N VAL A 96 -5.52 16.31 -6.28
CA VAL A 96 -6.57 15.65 -5.49
C VAL A 96 -5.89 14.80 -4.43
N SER A 97 -6.39 14.83 -3.21
CA SER A 97 -5.88 13.98 -2.13
C SER A 97 -7.02 13.36 -1.35
N ASP A 98 -6.79 12.15 -0.89
CA ASP A 98 -7.71 11.37 -0.09
C ASP A 98 -7.01 10.81 1.14
N THR A 99 -7.75 10.58 2.22
CA THR A 99 -7.28 9.95 3.45
C THR A 99 -8.28 8.88 3.86
N ASN A 100 -7.82 7.65 3.79
CA ASN A 100 -8.63 6.47 4.07
C ASN A 100 -8.34 5.95 5.47
N LEU A 101 -9.36 5.49 6.17
CA LEU A 101 -9.25 4.75 7.41
C LEU A 101 -9.75 3.34 7.16
N GLY A 102 -8.97 2.34 7.53
CA GLY A 102 -9.26 0.96 7.25
C GLY A 102 -9.18 0.05 8.46
N LEU A 103 -9.81 -1.11 8.28
CA LEU A 103 -9.74 -2.27 9.12
C LEU A 103 -9.45 -3.48 8.26
N GLY A 104 -8.57 -4.37 8.70
CA GLY A 104 -8.28 -5.55 7.94
C GLY A 104 -7.70 -6.69 8.78
N TYR A 105 -7.40 -7.77 8.07
CA TYR A 105 -6.64 -8.89 8.58
C TYR A 105 -5.45 -9.13 7.65
N ALA A 106 -4.27 -9.23 8.22
CA ALA A 106 -3.05 -9.51 7.47
C ALA A 106 -2.19 -10.55 8.18
N LYS A 107 -1.41 -11.27 7.40
CA LYS A 107 -0.35 -12.14 7.89
C LYS A 107 0.92 -11.84 7.13
N ALA A 108 2.00 -11.68 7.88
CA ALA A 108 3.36 -11.64 7.38
C ALA A 108 4.09 -12.91 7.84
N SER A 109 5.05 -13.35 7.07
CA SER A 109 6.04 -14.35 7.50
C SER A 109 7.40 -13.67 7.63
N GLY A 110 8.42 -14.41 8.06
CA GLY A 110 9.80 -13.90 8.04
C GLY A 110 10.28 -13.48 6.64
N ASP A 111 9.52 -13.82 5.60
CA ASP A 111 9.77 -13.44 4.22
C ASP A 111 9.06 -12.14 3.81
N GLY A 112 8.03 -11.72 4.52
CA GLY A 112 7.30 -10.48 4.29
C GLY A 112 5.78 -10.66 4.41
N LEU A 113 5.00 -9.73 3.87
CA LEU A 113 3.56 -9.80 3.88
C LEU A 113 3.07 -10.91 2.92
N ASP A 114 2.41 -11.94 3.47
CA ASP A 114 1.91 -13.07 2.69
C ASP A 114 0.55 -12.77 2.08
N TYR A 115 -0.39 -12.28 2.89
CA TYR A 115 -1.73 -11.88 2.44
C TYR A 115 -2.35 -10.83 3.35
N ASN A 116 -3.27 -10.08 2.77
CA ASN A 116 -4.13 -9.15 3.48
C ASN A 116 -5.53 -9.13 2.88
N VAL A 117 -6.50 -8.82 3.71
CA VAL A 117 -7.85 -8.44 3.32
C VAL A 117 -8.28 -7.26 4.17
N GLY A 118 -9.00 -6.32 3.60
CA GLY A 118 -9.37 -5.11 4.31
C GLY A 118 -10.64 -4.46 3.78
N ILE A 119 -11.15 -3.57 4.59
CA ILE A 119 -12.23 -2.64 4.28
C ILE A 119 -11.78 -1.26 4.74
N SER A 120 -11.87 -0.27 3.89
CA SER A 120 -11.56 1.12 4.24
C SER A 120 -12.69 2.06 3.83
N ASP A 121 -12.77 3.17 4.54
CA ASP A 121 -13.64 4.29 4.21
C ASP A 121 -12.79 5.34 3.50
N ALA A 122 -13.19 5.68 2.29
CA ALA A 122 -12.56 6.65 1.40
C ALA A 122 -13.57 7.73 1.01
N ASP A 123 -13.10 8.87 0.51
CA ASP A 123 -13.99 9.94 0.00
C ASP A 123 -14.92 9.43 -1.12
N ALA A 124 -14.48 8.42 -1.87
CA ALA A 124 -15.28 7.77 -2.94
C ALA A 124 -16.27 6.71 -2.43
N GLY A 125 -16.27 6.38 -1.14
CA GLY A 125 -17.10 5.36 -0.51
C GLY A 125 -16.30 4.25 0.15
N THR A 126 -16.98 3.13 0.44
CA THR A 126 -16.35 1.97 1.07
C THR A 126 -15.56 1.14 0.06
N VAL A 127 -14.27 0.90 0.35
CA VAL A 127 -13.38 0.08 -0.49
C VAL A 127 -13.13 -1.27 0.18
N LEU A 128 -13.32 -2.35 -0.54
CA LEU A 128 -12.91 -3.69 -0.16
C LEU A 128 -11.60 -4.06 -0.85
N SER A 129 -10.63 -4.57 -0.12
CA SER A 129 -9.33 -4.94 -0.67
C SER A 129 -8.89 -6.34 -0.29
N ALA A 130 -8.11 -6.97 -1.15
CA ALA A 130 -7.43 -8.23 -0.88
C ALA A 130 -6.11 -8.28 -1.63
N GLY A 131 -5.08 -8.87 -1.01
CA GLY A 131 -3.78 -9.06 -1.63
C GLY A 131 -3.14 -10.37 -1.18
N HIS A 132 -2.30 -10.92 -2.06
CA HIS A 132 -1.49 -12.08 -1.77
C HIS A 132 -0.12 -11.96 -2.43
N THR A 133 0.92 -12.40 -1.71
CA THR A 133 2.30 -12.41 -2.20
C THR A 133 2.93 -13.78 -1.96
N ASN A 134 3.50 -14.37 -3.00
CA ASN A 134 4.33 -15.56 -2.90
C ASN A 134 5.80 -15.16 -2.85
N TRP A 135 6.55 -15.75 -1.93
CA TRP A 135 7.95 -15.44 -1.70
C TRP A 135 8.88 -16.53 -2.23
N LEU A 136 9.91 -16.10 -2.95
CA LEU A 136 11.02 -16.93 -3.45
C LEU A 136 12.32 -16.33 -2.91
N GLY A 137 12.66 -16.66 -1.67
CA GLY A 137 13.76 -16.03 -0.95
C GLY A 137 13.50 -14.54 -0.74
N ASN A 138 14.33 -13.68 -1.31
CA ASN A 138 14.19 -12.22 -1.17
C ASN A 138 13.25 -11.59 -2.22
N ILE A 139 12.64 -12.38 -3.10
CA ILE A 139 11.77 -11.89 -4.16
C ILE A 139 10.33 -12.29 -3.84
N GLY A 140 9.43 -11.32 -3.78
CA GLY A 140 7.99 -11.51 -3.67
C GLY A 140 7.29 -11.18 -4.99
N ILE A 141 6.38 -12.05 -5.41
CA ILE A 141 5.48 -11.80 -6.53
C ILE A 141 4.07 -11.79 -5.99
N GLY A 142 3.40 -10.66 -6.07
CA GLY A 142 2.09 -10.43 -5.50
C GLY A 142 1.05 -9.98 -6.50
N ALA A 143 -0.20 -10.19 -6.12
CA ALA A 143 -1.36 -9.64 -6.80
C ALA A 143 -2.33 -9.05 -5.77
N GLY A 144 -3.03 -8.00 -6.17
CA GLY A 144 -4.04 -7.35 -5.35
C GLY A 144 -5.27 -6.98 -6.15
N ILE A 145 -6.36 -6.86 -5.44
CA ILE A 145 -7.63 -6.33 -5.92
C ILE A 145 -8.20 -5.37 -4.88
N ALA A 146 -8.76 -4.27 -5.34
CA ALA A 146 -9.55 -3.37 -4.52
C ALA A 146 -10.80 -2.97 -5.30
N ALA A 147 -11.94 -2.89 -4.64
CA ALA A 147 -13.21 -2.55 -5.28
C ALA A 147 -14.04 -1.64 -4.38
N ASP A 148 -14.66 -0.64 -4.97
CA ASP A 148 -15.70 0.20 -4.38
C ASP A 148 -17.02 0.02 -5.17
N ASP A 149 -18.02 0.85 -4.87
CA ASP A 149 -19.32 0.80 -5.52
C ASP A 149 -19.27 1.19 -7.01
N ASN A 150 -18.20 1.83 -7.47
CA ASN A 150 -18.09 2.43 -8.80
C ASN A 150 -17.05 1.72 -9.66
N ASP A 151 -16.00 1.15 -9.04
CA ASP A 151 -14.82 0.72 -9.78
C ASP A 151 -14.08 -0.45 -9.13
N THR A 152 -13.23 -1.11 -9.92
CA THR A 152 -12.35 -2.19 -9.43
C THR A 152 -10.93 -1.94 -9.91
N ALA A 153 -10.01 -1.96 -8.97
CA ALA A 153 -8.57 -1.86 -9.23
C ALA A 153 -7.92 -3.24 -9.12
N TYR A 154 -6.98 -3.52 -10.00
CA TYR A 154 -6.14 -4.72 -9.99
C TYR A 154 -4.68 -4.31 -9.96
N SER A 155 -3.85 -5.06 -9.24
CA SER A 155 -2.41 -4.81 -9.21
C SER A 155 -1.60 -6.09 -9.29
N LEU A 156 -0.41 -5.99 -9.90
CA LEU A 156 0.67 -6.97 -9.82
C LEU A 156 1.89 -6.29 -9.20
N ASN A 157 2.55 -6.99 -8.30
CA ASN A 157 3.66 -6.45 -7.54
C ASN A 157 4.88 -7.36 -7.63
N LEU A 158 6.04 -6.77 -7.85
CA LEU A 158 7.34 -7.42 -7.72
C LEU A 158 8.08 -6.72 -6.57
N ILE A 159 8.43 -7.46 -5.53
CA ILE A 159 9.00 -6.92 -4.29
C ILE A 159 10.37 -7.54 -4.07
N TYR A 160 11.35 -6.74 -3.70
CA TYR A 160 12.66 -7.19 -3.25
C TYR A 160 12.87 -6.82 -1.78
N LYS A 161 13.11 -7.84 -0.96
CA LYS A 161 13.41 -7.73 0.47
C LYS A 161 14.92 -7.64 0.70
N PHE A 162 15.34 -6.78 1.63
CA PHE A 162 16.73 -6.64 2.06
C PHE A 162 16.86 -6.47 3.57
#